data_4985df08664a2cff1e2d15b09ef2dfbe
#
_entry.id   4985df08664a2cff1e2d15b09ef2dfbe
#
_cell.length_a   1.000
_cell.length_b   1.000
_cell.length_c   1.000
_cell.angle_alpha   90.00
_cell.angle_beta   90.00
_cell.angle_gamma   90.00
#
_symmetry.space_group_name_H-M   'P 1'
#
loop_
_entity.id
_entity.type
_entity.pdbx_description
1 polymer ?
#
loop_
_entity_poly.entity_id
_entity_poly.type
_entity_poly.pdbx_seq_one_letter_code
_entity_poly.pdbx_strand_id
1 'polypeptide(L)'
;KGFFWYYFETNDRDPVIEKEQSAPCRFIDPHRAARFPFRVSYFGNRINFEVFHGLTDGLGALRFASRLTEHYLELKKNLPVITEEKEFSPLKEDDYLRYYRKLPKRHYESEPALQVSGEFLPFDQMGILKGTLQVADLKAQCRKYGVSITKYLAAALLWSVIRTETDGKNLKKPAALNLPVNLRSFFDSETLANFFAVVNISWPKGRAPENFREVLTNVSRQMDEQIVKERLEETISYNVSNEKKWYVRAIPLFIKHLAMELIFLRTSRAHTMTFSNIGPAKIREDLREDVEDFELLVGASPKQRMKCGAVAYDGKLCLAFTSAMAENRLPEVFFRFLEDQGIPVEQESNGITDREHDKGRYPVIAQDRRKIKKAVRMFYLSLVFVSV
;
A
#
# COMPACT_ATOMS: atom_id res chain seq x y z
N LYS A 1 1.07 7.57 22.82
CA LYS A 1 0.79 8.68 23.76
C LYS A 1 1.52 9.94 23.30
N GLY A 2 1.21 11.10 23.90
CA GLY A 2 1.87 12.40 23.69
C GLY A 2 0.91 13.55 23.59
N PHE A 3 1.37 14.75 23.95
CA PHE A 3 0.59 15.99 23.85
C PHE A 3 0.95 16.79 22.59
N PHE A 4 2.23 16.85 22.25
CA PHE A 4 2.74 17.54 21.06
C PHE A 4 3.08 16.60 19.90
N TRP A 5 3.52 15.37 20.21
CA TRP A 5 3.92 14.32 19.25
C TRP A 5 3.48 12.96 19.76
N TYR A 6 3.23 12.04 18.84
CA TYR A 6 3.06 10.64 19.18
C TYR A 6 4.41 9.98 19.44
N TYR A 7 4.43 9.07 20.39
CA TYR A 7 5.57 8.20 20.65
C TYR A 7 5.09 6.81 21.03
N PHE A 8 5.91 5.84 20.77
CA PHE A 8 5.69 4.46 21.19
C PHE A 8 6.26 4.27 22.60
N GLU A 9 5.64 3.40 23.36
CA GLU A 9 6.11 2.96 24.67
C GLU A 9 6.35 1.47 24.64
N THR A 10 7.26 0.98 25.47
CA THR A 10 7.43 -0.46 25.71
C THR A 10 6.10 -1.06 26.21
N ASN A 11 5.78 -2.22 25.72
CA ASN A 11 4.57 -2.94 26.10
C ASN A 11 4.93 -4.37 26.50
N ASP A 12 4.82 -4.67 27.78
CA ASP A 12 5.19 -5.98 28.37
C ASP A 12 4.05 -7.02 28.25
N ARG A 13 3.00 -6.71 27.52
CA ARG A 13 1.90 -7.63 27.27
C ARG A 13 2.19 -8.51 26.08
N ASP A 14 1.65 -9.73 26.09
CA ASP A 14 1.68 -10.58 24.91
C ASP A 14 0.68 -10.08 23.86
N PRO A 15 1.06 -10.11 22.56
CA PRO A 15 0.13 -9.83 21.48
C PRO A 15 -0.95 -10.91 21.41
N VAL A 16 -2.19 -10.49 21.19
CA VAL A 16 -3.29 -11.43 21.00
C VAL A 16 -3.28 -11.94 19.56
N ILE A 17 -3.17 -13.26 19.40
CA ILE A 17 -3.29 -13.96 18.12
C ILE A 17 -4.65 -14.62 18.07
N GLU A 18 -5.48 -14.26 17.11
CA GLU A 18 -6.86 -14.73 17.02
C GLU A 18 -7.20 -15.26 15.63
N LYS A 19 -8.24 -16.10 15.56
CA LYS A 19 -8.81 -16.50 14.29
C LYS A 19 -9.41 -15.27 13.59
N GLU A 20 -9.22 -15.15 12.27
CA GLU A 20 -9.83 -14.08 11.49
C GLU A 20 -11.35 -14.11 11.63
N GLN A 21 -11.95 -13.03 12.11
CA GLN A 21 -13.39 -12.91 12.37
C GLN A 21 -14.06 -11.91 11.42
N SER A 22 -13.30 -11.27 10.56
CA SER A 22 -13.81 -10.11 9.84
C SER A 22 -12.96 -9.75 8.61
N ALA A 23 -13.53 -8.96 7.72
CA ALA A 23 -12.81 -8.40 6.58
C ALA A 23 -11.47 -7.76 7.00
N PRO A 24 -10.41 -7.91 6.19
CA PRO A 24 -9.10 -7.33 6.46
C PRO A 24 -9.12 -5.80 6.38
N CYS A 25 -7.99 -5.17 6.74
CA CYS A 25 -7.77 -3.73 6.74
C CYS A 25 -8.72 -2.95 7.67
N ARG A 26 -9.11 -3.55 8.77
CA ARG A 26 -9.91 -2.86 9.79
C ARG A 26 -9.04 -1.95 10.65
N PHE A 27 -9.70 -0.94 11.21
CA PHE A 27 -9.08 -0.09 12.21
C PHE A 27 -8.53 -0.93 13.38
N ILE A 28 -7.25 -0.76 13.67
CA ILE A 28 -6.62 -1.30 14.86
C ILE A 28 -6.91 -0.33 16.01
N ASP A 29 -7.84 -0.73 16.91
CA ASP A 29 -8.10 0.03 18.13
C ASP A 29 -6.97 -0.27 19.14
N PRO A 30 -6.09 0.68 19.43
CA PRO A 30 -4.99 0.43 20.39
C PRO A 30 -5.48 0.15 21.81
N HIS A 31 -6.73 0.45 22.13
CA HIS A 31 -7.33 0.11 23.43
C HIS A 31 -7.80 -1.34 23.51
N ARG A 32 -8.15 -1.97 22.37
CA ARG A 32 -8.61 -3.36 22.28
C ARG A 32 -7.51 -4.34 21.91
N ALA A 33 -6.59 -3.96 21.03
CA ALA A 33 -5.49 -4.78 20.52
C ALA A 33 -4.33 -4.92 21.55
N ALA A 34 -4.61 -5.10 22.83
CA ALA A 34 -3.61 -5.10 23.91
C ALA A 34 -2.60 -3.92 23.82
N ARG A 35 -3.00 -2.82 23.18
CA ARG A 35 -2.20 -1.59 22.89
C ARG A 35 -1.08 -1.77 21.88
N PHE A 36 -1.08 -2.84 21.10
CA PHE A 36 -0.16 -2.98 19.97
C PHE A 36 -0.66 -2.19 18.75
N PRO A 37 0.23 -1.55 17.99
CA PRO A 37 -0.10 -0.90 16.71
C PRO A 37 -0.12 -1.90 15.53
N PHE A 38 -0.27 -3.18 15.82
CA PHE A 38 -0.42 -4.26 14.85
C PHE A 38 -1.38 -5.34 15.38
N ARG A 39 -1.80 -6.22 14.49
CA ARG A 39 -2.60 -7.41 14.80
C ARG A 39 -2.08 -8.59 13.99
N VAL A 40 -2.05 -9.76 14.61
CA VAL A 40 -1.81 -11.03 13.95
C VAL A 40 -3.08 -11.86 14.05
N SER A 41 -3.53 -12.41 12.94
CA SER A 41 -4.65 -13.34 12.90
C SER A 41 -4.37 -14.48 11.91
N TYR A 42 -5.18 -15.52 11.93
CA TYR A 42 -5.02 -16.66 11.03
C TYR A 42 -6.37 -17.12 10.47
N PHE A 43 -6.34 -17.67 9.26
CA PHE A 43 -7.48 -18.32 8.63
C PHE A 43 -6.99 -19.52 7.79
N GLY A 44 -7.43 -20.73 8.18
CA GLY A 44 -6.89 -21.95 7.53
C GLY A 44 -5.37 -22.03 7.68
N ASN A 45 -4.68 -22.06 6.55
CA ASN A 45 -3.22 -22.06 6.45
C ASN A 45 -2.62 -20.65 6.24
N ARG A 46 -3.42 -19.58 6.33
CA ARG A 46 -2.98 -18.21 6.10
C ARG A 46 -2.69 -17.48 7.41
N ILE A 47 -1.54 -16.85 7.48
CA ILE A 47 -1.15 -15.91 8.54
C ILE A 47 -1.40 -14.49 8.06
N ASN A 48 -2.18 -13.72 8.81
CA ASN A 48 -2.47 -12.31 8.50
C ASN A 48 -1.72 -11.42 9.47
N PHE A 49 -0.91 -10.52 8.93
CA PHE A 49 -0.23 -9.48 9.69
C PHE A 49 -0.74 -8.11 9.27
N GLU A 50 -1.46 -7.45 10.16
CA GLU A 50 -1.98 -6.10 9.98
C GLU A 50 -1.19 -5.12 10.83
N VAL A 51 -0.72 -4.02 10.24
CA VAL A 51 0.10 -3.04 10.94
C VAL A 51 -0.37 -1.62 10.68
N PHE A 52 -0.35 -0.79 11.71
CA PHE A 52 -0.57 0.65 11.58
C PHE A 52 0.63 1.28 10.86
N HIS A 53 0.38 1.98 9.77
CA HIS A 53 1.44 2.54 8.89
C HIS A 53 2.35 3.56 9.59
N GLY A 54 1.99 4.04 10.77
CA GLY A 54 2.88 4.86 11.59
C GLY A 54 4.05 4.09 12.23
N LEU A 55 3.95 2.74 12.29
CA LEU A 55 4.99 1.88 12.84
C LEU A 55 6.05 1.55 11.77
N THR A 56 5.61 1.16 10.58
CA THR A 56 6.48 0.66 9.52
C THR A 56 5.86 0.87 8.14
N ASP A 57 6.67 0.80 7.09
CA ASP A 57 6.21 0.76 5.70
C ASP A 57 6.02 -0.67 5.18
N GLY A 58 5.60 -0.78 3.89
CA GLY A 58 5.33 -2.08 3.28
C GLY A 58 6.51 -3.03 3.29
N LEU A 59 7.75 -2.55 3.12
CA LEU A 59 8.94 -3.41 3.14
C LEU A 59 9.27 -3.87 4.56
N GLY A 60 9.18 -2.99 5.57
CA GLY A 60 9.38 -3.38 6.95
C GLY A 60 8.32 -4.35 7.43
N ALA A 61 7.04 -4.15 7.04
CA ALA A 61 5.95 -5.09 7.29
C ALA A 61 6.19 -6.45 6.63
N LEU A 62 6.67 -6.48 5.37
CA LEU A 62 7.00 -7.71 4.66
C LEU A 62 8.12 -8.48 5.35
N ARG A 63 9.20 -7.80 5.77
CA ARG A 63 10.30 -8.43 6.50
C ARG A 63 9.84 -9.05 7.82
N PHE A 64 8.99 -8.32 8.56
CA PHE A 64 8.41 -8.86 9.80
C PHE A 64 7.53 -10.07 9.53
N ALA A 65 6.62 -10.01 8.54
CA ALA A 65 5.74 -11.11 8.18
C ALA A 65 6.54 -12.35 7.72
N SER A 66 7.59 -12.16 6.91
CA SER A 66 8.48 -13.24 6.49
C SER A 66 9.13 -13.91 7.70
N ARG A 67 9.68 -13.13 8.63
CA ARG A 67 10.32 -13.67 9.82
C ARG A 67 9.35 -14.36 10.77
N LEU A 68 8.16 -13.79 10.95
CA LEU A 68 7.08 -14.44 11.72
C LEU A 68 6.72 -15.80 11.12
N THR A 69 6.63 -15.88 9.80
CA THR A 69 6.33 -17.13 9.07
C THR A 69 7.45 -18.16 9.24
N GLU A 70 8.71 -17.74 9.11
CA GLU A 70 9.87 -18.61 9.34
C GLU A 70 9.85 -19.19 10.77
N HIS A 71 9.64 -18.37 11.79
CA HIS A 71 9.54 -18.85 13.17
C HIS A 71 8.38 -19.82 13.39
N TYR A 72 7.23 -19.53 12.79
CA TYR A 72 6.09 -20.45 12.85
C TYR A 72 6.45 -21.82 12.25
N LEU A 73 7.12 -21.85 11.09
CA LEU A 73 7.52 -23.08 10.42
C LEU A 73 8.64 -23.80 11.19
N GLU A 74 9.61 -23.09 11.75
CA GLU A 74 10.64 -23.64 12.62
C GLU A 74 10.01 -24.42 13.80
N LEU A 75 9.04 -23.80 14.48
CA LEU A 75 8.32 -24.44 15.59
C LEU A 75 7.47 -25.61 15.11
N LYS A 76 6.72 -25.45 14.01
CA LYS A 76 5.85 -26.51 13.44
C LYS A 76 6.63 -27.75 13.02
N LYS A 77 7.85 -27.59 12.52
CA LYS A 77 8.74 -28.67 12.06
C LYS A 77 9.74 -29.15 13.10
N ASN A 78 9.71 -28.59 14.32
CA ASN A 78 10.70 -28.84 15.37
C ASN A 78 12.15 -28.58 14.90
N LEU A 79 12.35 -27.55 14.09
CA LEU A 79 13.66 -27.09 13.67
C LEU A 79 14.26 -26.14 14.71
N PRO A 80 15.60 -26.01 14.76
CA PRO A 80 16.24 -24.99 15.60
C PRO A 80 15.76 -23.60 15.22
N VAL A 81 15.30 -22.85 16.21
CA VAL A 81 14.92 -21.44 16.01
C VAL A 81 16.19 -20.64 15.80
N ILE A 82 16.36 -20.06 14.63
CA ILE A 82 17.49 -19.17 14.34
C ILE A 82 17.20 -17.80 14.93
N THR A 83 17.68 -17.53 16.14
CA THR A 83 17.70 -16.19 16.66
C THR A 83 18.87 -15.45 16.03
N GLU A 84 18.63 -14.62 15.03
CA GLU A 84 19.64 -13.63 14.63
C GLU A 84 19.81 -12.65 15.79
N GLU A 85 20.92 -12.73 16.50
CA GLU A 85 21.35 -11.77 17.54
C GLU A 85 21.72 -10.39 16.96
N LYS A 86 21.42 -10.08 15.71
CA LYS A 86 21.45 -8.69 15.30
C LYS A 86 20.45 -7.96 16.16
N GLU A 87 20.95 -7.22 17.15
CA GLU A 87 20.17 -6.20 17.84
C GLU A 87 19.42 -5.36 16.78
N PHE A 88 18.25 -5.82 16.42
CA PHE A 88 17.31 -5.01 15.67
C PHE A 88 16.97 -3.82 16.58
N SER A 89 17.74 -2.79 16.47
CA SER A 89 17.38 -1.48 17.00
C SER A 89 16.78 -0.65 15.87
N PRO A 90 15.57 -1.02 15.42
CA PRO A 90 14.95 -0.42 14.24
C PRO A 90 14.51 1.02 14.46
N LEU A 91 14.56 1.49 15.71
CA LEU A 91 14.00 2.79 16.12
C LEU A 91 15.08 3.75 16.66
N LYS A 92 16.37 3.38 16.64
CA LYS A 92 17.44 4.25 17.19
C LYS A 92 17.69 5.49 16.32
N GLU A 93 17.45 5.45 15.02
CA GLU A 93 17.68 6.58 14.12
C GLU A 93 16.48 6.81 13.20
N ASP A 94 16.05 8.05 13.14
CA ASP A 94 15.10 8.51 12.13
C ASP A 94 15.89 8.83 10.84
N ASP A 95 15.84 7.92 9.88
CA ASP A 95 16.60 8.06 8.63
C ASP A 95 16.14 9.26 7.79
N TYR A 96 14.93 9.74 7.94
CA TYR A 96 14.55 11.01 7.33
C TYR A 96 15.37 12.18 7.92
N LEU A 97 15.65 12.18 9.24
CA LEU A 97 16.50 13.18 9.87
C LEU A 97 17.97 12.98 9.51
N ARG A 98 18.45 11.73 9.41
CA ARG A 98 19.82 11.39 9.02
C ARG A 98 20.17 11.89 7.62
N TYR A 99 19.25 11.73 6.67
CA TYR A 99 19.45 12.13 5.26
C TYR A 99 18.88 13.52 4.93
N TYR A 100 18.36 14.23 5.93
CA TYR A 100 17.88 15.58 5.74
C TYR A 100 19.01 16.54 5.34
N ARG A 101 18.79 17.29 4.25
CA ARG A 101 19.60 18.42 3.84
C ARG A 101 18.75 19.67 3.68
N LYS A 102 19.27 20.84 4.00
CA LYS A 102 18.55 22.10 3.78
C LYS A 102 18.63 22.46 2.30
N LEU A 103 17.59 22.10 1.56
CA LEU A 103 17.45 22.40 0.13
C LEU A 103 16.39 23.49 -0.11
N PRO A 104 16.45 24.19 -1.26
CA PRO A 104 15.39 25.12 -1.67
C PRO A 104 14.03 24.42 -1.71
N LYS A 105 13.00 25.10 -1.20
CA LYS A 105 11.65 24.51 -1.20
C LYS A 105 11.09 24.51 -2.60
N ARG A 106 10.68 23.36 -3.06
CA ARG A 106 9.90 23.21 -4.28
C ARG A 106 8.42 23.21 -3.95
N HIS A 107 7.67 24.05 -4.61
CA HIS A 107 6.19 24.05 -4.45
C HIS A 107 5.62 22.94 -5.34
N TYR A 108 4.98 21.95 -4.74
CA TYR A 108 4.22 20.94 -5.47
C TYR A 108 2.76 21.36 -5.48
N GLU A 109 2.33 21.95 -6.58
CA GLU A 109 0.91 22.15 -6.84
C GLU A 109 0.36 20.86 -7.46
N SER A 110 -0.65 20.29 -6.84
CA SER A 110 -1.36 19.14 -7.37
C SER A 110 -2.81 19.53 -7.68
N GLU A 111 -3.19 19.42 -8.94
CA GLU A 111 -4.58 19.54 -9.34
C GLU A 111 -5.38 18.33 -8.83
N PRO A 112 -6.70 18.53 -8.54
CA PRO A 112 -7.58 17.39 -8.24
C PRO A 112 -7.64 16.43 -9.43
N ALA A 113 -7.29 15.16 -9.18
CA ALA A 113 -7.32 14.11 -10.18
C ALA A 113 -8.73 13.53 -10.39
N LEU A 114 -8.88 12.81 -11.49
CA LEU A 114 -10.00 11.95 -11.78
C LEU A 114 -10.18 10.94 -10.61
N GLN A 115 -11.39 10.71 -10.17
CA GLN A 115 -11.67 9.76 -9.10
C GLN A 115 -12.42 8.56 -9.67
N VAL A 116 -12.12 7.37 -9.16
CA VAL A 116 -12.88 6.17 -9.50
C VAL A 116 -14.36 6.41 -9.20
N SER A 117 -15.23 6.16 -10.17
CA SER A 117 -16.67 6.38 -10.07
C SER A 117 -17.40 5.10 -9.62
N GLY A 118 -18.61 5.25 -9.13
CA GLY A 118 -19.48 4.15 -8.71
C GLY A 118 -20.06 4.35 -7.30
N GLU A 119 -20.81 3.36 -6.85
CA GLU A 119 -21.41 3.31 -5.52
C GLU A 119 -20.40 2.88 -4.47
N PHE A 120 -20.52 3.40 -3.25
CA PHE A 120 -19.67 2.98 -2.15
C PHE A 120 -20.22 1.74 -1.46
N LEU A 121 -19.31 0.84 -1.10
CA LEU A 121 -19.60 -0.22 -0.15
C LEU A 121 -19.95 0.36 1.24
N PRO A 122 -20.71 -0.37 2.08
CA PRO A 122 -20.85 -0.06 3.49
C PRO A 122 -19.48 0.14 4.15
N PHE A 123 -19.41 1.00 5.15
CA PHE A 123 -18.15 1.47 5.74
C PHE A 123 -17.26 0.34 6.31
N ASP A 124 -17.85 -0.75 6.74
CA ASP A 124 -17.20 -1.92 7.32
C ASP A 124 -16.85 -3.00 6.30
N GLN A 125 -17.13 -2.77 5.03
CA GLN A 125 -16.84 -3.68 3.94
C GLN A 125 -15.72 -3.13 3.04
N MET A 126 -14.96 -4.04 2.46
CA MET A 126 -13.93 -3.75 1.47
C MET A 126 -13.92 -4.85 0.42
N GLY A 127 -14.08 -4.45 -0.83
CA GLY A 127 -13.91 -5.35 -1.97
C GLY A 127 -12.44 -5.68 -2.18
N ILE A 128 -12.15 -6.95 -2.45
CA ILE A 128 -10.80 -7.43 -2.80
C ILE A 128 -10.95 -8.24 -4.08
N LEU A 129 -10.17 -7.85 -5.09
CA LEU A 129 -9.92 -8.65 -6.29
C LEU A 129 -8.41 -8.78 -6.46
N LYS A 130 -7.92 -10.01 -6.43
CA LYS A 130 -6.49 -10.30 -6.65
C LYS A 130 -6.30 -11.02 -7.98
N GLY A 131 -5.12 -10.81 -8.57
CA GLY A 131 -4.67 -11.53 -9.75
C GLY A 131 -3.25 -12.00 -9.55
N THR A 132 -3.03 -13.30 -9.74
CA THR A 132 -1.71 -13.93 -9.67
C THR A 132 -1.22 -14.23 -11.07
N LEU A 133 0.03 -13.87 -11.37
CA LEU A 133 0.64 -14.06 -12.68
C LEU A 133 2.11 -14.50 -12.56
N GLN A 134 2.63 -15.10 -13.63
CA GLN A 134 4.04 -15.49 -13.69
C GLN A 134 4.94 -14.29 -13.95
N VAL A 135 5.93 -14.09 -13.11
CA VAL A 135 6.93 -13.01 -13.28
C VAL A 135 7.70 -13.16 -14.60
N ALA A 136 7.88 -14.40 -15.08
CA ALA A 136 8.55 -14.68 -16.35
C ALA A 136 7.81 -14.06 -17.54
N ASP A 137 6.48 -14.22 -17.61
CA ASP A 137 5.63 -13.70 -18.69
C ASP A 137 5.62 -12.17 -18.66
N LEU A 138 5.46 -11.60 -17.46
CA LEU A 138 5.52 -10.15 -17.28
C LEU A 138 6.88 -9.59 -17.69
N LYS A 139 8.00 -10.24 -17.33
CA LYS A 139 9.34 -9.84 -17.74
C LYS A 139 9.53 -9.95 -19.25
N ALA A 140 8.95 -10.96 -19.91
CA ALA A 140 8.99 -11.09 -21.36
C ALA A 140 8.29 -9.91 -22.04
N GLN A 141 7.14 -9.49 -21.55
CA GLN A 141 6.45 -8.30 -22.06
C GLN A 141 7.24 -7.01 -21.78
N CYS A 142 7.76 -6.83 -20.55
CA CYS A 142 8.58 -5.66 -20.22
C CYS A 142 9.81 -5.52 -21.15
N ARG A 143 10.46 -6.63 -21.49
CA ARG A 143 11.61 -6.63 -22.42
C ARG A 143 11.25 -6.14 -23.81
N LYS A 144 10.04 -6.42 -24.34
CA LYS A 144 9.60 -5.91 -25.66
C LYS A 144 9.54 -4.38 -25.71
N TYR A 145 9.32 -3.76 -24.56
CA TYR A 145 9.22 -2.29 -24.43
C TYR A 145 10.47 -1.65 -23.82
N GLY A 146 11.44 -2.44 -23.35
CA GLY A 146 12.65 -1.94 -22.69
C GLY A 146 12.39 -1.24 -21.35
N VAL A 147 11.39 -1.68 -20.59
CA VAL A 147 10.96 -1.05 -19.33
C VAL A 147 11.02 -2.01 -18.14
N SER A 148 11.03 -1.48 -16.92
CA SER A 148 10.90 -2.26 -15.70
C SER A 148 9.46 -2.73 -15.45
N ILE A 149 9.29 -3.79 -14.63
CA ILE A 149 7.98 -4.29 -14.21
C ILE A 149 7.12 -3.17 -13.61
N THR A 150 7.68 -2.36 -12.73
CA THR A 150 6.93 -1.27 -12.06
C THR A 150 6.44 -0.23 -13.07
N LYS A 151 7.28 0.14 -14.05
CA LYS A 151 6.87 1.07 -15.12
C LYS A 151 5.75 0.50 -15.97
N TYR A 152 5.85 -0.77 -16.34
CA TYR A 152 4.86 -1.44 -17.16
C TYR A 152 3.51 -1.53 -16.43
N LEU A 153 3.50 -2.01 -15.18
CA LEU A 153 2.29 -2.13 -14.38
C LEU A 153 1.66 -0.76 -14.05
N ALA A 154 2.47 0.24 -13.72
CA ALA A 154 1.98 1.61 -13.51
C ALA A 154 1.32 2.18 -14.76
N ALA A 155 1.91 1.95 -15.94
CA ALA A 155 1.32 2.36 -17.21
C ALA A 155 0.03 1.60 -17.52
N ALA A 156 -0.01 0.28 -17.26
CA ALA A 156 -1.20 -0.54 -17.43
C ALA A 156 -2.34 -0.10 -16.51
N LEU A 157 -2.04 0.23 -15.24
CA LEU A 157 -3.01 0.79 -14.31
C LEU A 157 -3.54 2.15 -14.77
N LEU A 158 -2.65 3.05 -15.17
CA LEU A 158 -3.05 4.38 -15.64
C LEU A 158 -3.89 4.30 -16.92
N TRP A 159 -3.53 3.41 -17.84
CA TRP A 159 -4.31 3.09 -19.03
C TRP A 159 -5.71 2.58 -18.67
N SER A 160 -5.80 1.62 -17.73
CA SER A 160 -7.08 1.06 -17.28
C SER A 160 -7.96 2.08 -16.59
N VAL A 161 -7.38 2.97 -15.75
CA VAL A 161 -8.10 4.11 -15.16
C VAL A 161 -8.72 4.99 -16.25
N ILE A 162 -7.93 5.38 -17.24
CA ILE A 162 -8.41 6.24 -18.31
C ILE A 162 -9.53 5.55 -19.12
N ARG A 163 -9.34 4.29 -19.47
CA ARG A 163 -10.35 3.52 -20.22
C ARG A 163 -11.65 3.31 -19.46
N THR A 164 -11.56 3.07 -18.14
CA THR A 164 -12.72 2.84 -17.29
C THR A 164 -13.52 4.11 -17.00
N GLU A 165 -12.80 5.21 -16.68
CA GLU A 165 -13.44 6.43 -16.17
C GLU A 165 -13.80 7.46 -17.25
N THR A 166 -13.34 7.27 -18.48
CA THR A 166 -13.60 8.22 -19.58
C THR A 166 -14.26 7.62 -20.81
N ASP A 167 -14.40 6.29 -20.86
CA ASP A 167 -14.84 5.54 -22.06
C ASP A 167 -14.06 5.95 -23.33
N GLY A 168 -12.78 6.30 -23.19
CA GLY A 168 -11.91 6.78 -24.26
C GLY A 168 -12.15 8.21 -24.71
N LYS A 169 -12.99 8.98 -24.01
CA LYS A 169 -13.23 10.40 -24.25
C LYS A 169 -12.16 11.28 -23.61
N ASN A 170 -12.19 12.58 -23.91
CA ASN A 170 -11.28 13.55 -23.31
C ASN A 170 -11.43 13.60 -21.77
N LEU A 171 -10.29 13.68 -21.07
CA LEU A 171 -10.22 13.78 -19.63
C LEU A 171 -10.59 15.19 -19.15
N LYS A 172 -11.57 15.31 -18.27
CA LYS A 172 -11.91 16.59 -17.61
C LYS A 172 -10.91 16.94 -16.50
N LYS A 173 -10.23 15.95 -15.94
CA LYS A 173 -9.21 16.06 -14.88
C LYS A 173 -8.06 15.11 -15.20
N PRO A 174 -6.84 15.37 -14.70
CA PRO A 174 -5.75 14.43 -14.87
C PRO A 174 -6.08 13.08 -14.22
N ALA A 175 -5.69 11.98 -14.86
CA ALA A 175 -5.65 10.67 -14.22
C ALA A 175 -4.27 10.53 -13.56
N ALA A 176 -4.22 10.20 -12.26
CA ALA A 176 -2.97 10.21 -11.51
C ALA A 176 -2.82 8.99 -10.60
N LEU A 177 -1.63 8.41 -10.59
CA LEU A 177 -1.21 7.36 -9.68
C LEU A 177 -0.24 7.91 -8.64
N ASN A 178 -0.42 7.48 -7.40
CA ASN A 178 0.50 7.70 -6.30
C ASN A 178 1.35 6.42 -6.14
N LEU A 179 2.68 6.55 -6.27
CA LEU A 179 3.62 5.44 -6.16
C LEU A 179 4.57 5.65 -4.98
N PRO A 180 4.46 4.87 -3.91
CA PRO A 180 5.48 4.80 -2.88
C PRO A 180 6.77 4.20 -3.45
N VAL A 181 7.90 4.85 -3.18
CA VAL A 181 9.24 4.45 -3.60
C VAL A 181 10.08 4.18 -2.36
N ASN A 182 10.63 2.98 -2.25
CA ASN A 182 11.54 2.62 -1.18
C ASN A 182 12.84 3.42 -1.27
N LEU A 183 13.16 4.18 -0.24
CA LEU A 183 14.36 5.02 -0.21
C LEU A 183 15.63 4.24 0.15
N ARG A 184 15.51 3.05 0.76
CA ARG A 184 16.67 2.24 1.18
C ARG A 184 17.58 1.81 0.02
N SER A 185 17.03 1.75 -1.21
CA SER A 185 17.81 1.48 -2.42
C SER A 185 18.65 2.69 -2.91
N PHE A 186 18.35 3.89 -2.43
CA PHE A 186 19.04 5.13 -2.80
C PHE A 186 19.94 5.67 -1.68
N PHE A 187 19.64 5.26 -0.43
CA PHE A 187 20.31 5.69 0.76
C PHE A 187 20.72 4.46 1.57
N ASP A 188 21.88 4.51 2.18
CA ASP A 188 22.40 3.43 3.03
C ASP A 188 21.59 3.34 4.34
N SER A 189 20.52 2.54 4.32
CA SER A 189 19.55 2.39 5.41
C SER A 189 19.08 0.95 5.52
N GLU A 190 19.09 0.42 6.73
CA GLU A 190 18.52 -0.88 7.09
C GLU A 190 17.28 -0.74 7.98
N THR A 191 16.80 0.48 8.24
CA THR A 191 15.66 0.74 9.12
C THR A 191 14.43 -0.08 8.72
N LEU A 192 13.69 -0.58 9.72
CA LEU A 192 12.36 -1.16 9.51
C LEU A 192 11.23 -0.14 9.71
N ALA A 193 11.56 1.06 10.21
CA ALA A 193 10.60 2.15 10.28
C ALA A 193 10.26 2.69 8.88
N ASN A 194 9.31 3.60 8.79
CA ASN A 194 8.96 4.23 7.52
C ASN A 194 10.16 4.95 6.89
N PHE A 195 10.53 4.53 5.67
CA PHE A 195 11.54 5.22 4.89
C PHE A 195 11.24 5.10 3.40
N PHE A 196 10.28 5.88 2.94
CA PHE A 196 9.82 5.92 1.55
C PHE A 196 9.52 7.35 1.10
N ALA A 197 9.54 7.58 -0.19
CA ALA A 197 9.02 8.80 -0.81
C ALA A 197 7.81 8.46 -1.67
N VAL A 198 7.00 9.47 -1.97
CA VAL A 198 5.86 9.32 -2.86
C VAL A 198 6.14 10.05 -4.16
N VAL A 199 5.98 9.35 -5.27
CA VAL A 199 6.07 9.88 -6.62
C VAL A 199 4.70 9.85 -7.26
N ASN A 200 4.29 10.96 -7.87
CA ASN A 200 3.02 11.07 -8.57
C ASN A 200 3.24 11.04 -10.08
N ILE A 201 2.55 10.11 -10.73
CA ILE A 201 2.58 9.94 -12.18
C ILE A 201 1.20 10.23 -12.72
N SER A 202 1.09 11.00 -13.77
CA SER A 202 -0.20 11.41 -14.30
C SER A 202 -0.26 11.44 -15.81
N TRP A 203 -1.47 11.28 -16.32
CA TRP A 203 -1.88 11.67 -17.66
C TRP A 203 -2.65 12.99 -17.56
N PRO A 204 -2.31 14.03 -18.34
CA PRO A 204 -2.92 15.35 -18.20
C PRO A 204 -4.40 15.34 -18.61
N LYS A 205 -5.16 16.34 -18.15
CA LYS A 205 -6.47 16.64 -18.69
C LYS A 205 -6.41 16.99 -20.16
N GLY A 206 -7.49 16.76 -20.90
CA GLY A 206 -7.60 16.99 -22.34
C GLY A 206 -7.63 15.69 -23.12
N ARG A 207 -6.85 15.55 -24.17
CA ARG A 207 -6.86 14.41 -25.08
C ARG A 207 -6.54 13.09 -24.34
N ALA A 208 -7.42 12.10 -24.50
CA ALA A 208 -7.13 10.74 -24.07
C ALA A 208 -5.99 10.13 -24.88
N PRO A 209 -5.20 9.21 -24.33
CA PRO A 209 -4.15 8.52 -25.08
C PRO A 209 -4.78 7.65 -26.18
N GLU A 210 -4.14 7.59 -27.34
CA GLU A 210 -4.61 6.78 -28.47
C GLU A 210 -4.30 5.29 -28.27
N ASN A 211 -3.15 5.00 -27.66
CA ASN A 211 -2.71 3.64 -27.42
C ASN A 211 -1.89 3.52 -26.14
N PHE A 212 -1.68 2.27 -25.71
CA PHE A 212 -0.94 1.96 -24.49
C PHE A 212 0.52 2.44 -24.52
N ARG A 213 1.18 2.38 -25.69
CA ARG A 213 2.59 2.79 -25.83
C ARG A 213 2.78 4.27 -25.47
N GLU A 214 1.82 5.12 -25.81
CA GLU A 214 1.84 6.54 -25.45
C GLU A 214 1.82 6.75 -23.94
N VAL A 215 0.96 5.99 -23.23
CA VAL A 215 0.90 6.02 -21.75
C VAL A 215 2.19 5.47 -21.15
N LEU A 216 2.71 4.35 -21.68
CA LEU A 216 3.94 3.74 -21.19
C LEU A 216 5.14 4.68 -21.32
N THR A 217 5.26 5.37 -22.45
CA THR A 217 6.32 6.36 -22.69
C THR A 217 6.22 7.52 -21.69
N ASN A 218 5.01 8.06 -21.50
CA ASN A 218 4.78 9.14 -20.55
C ASN A 218 5.09 8.73 -19.10
N VAL A 219 4.63 7.55 -18.67
CA VAL A 219 4.89 7.00 -17.32
C VAL A 219 6.39 6.76 -17.14
N SER A 220 7.06 6.14 -18.11
CA SER A 220 8.49 5.85 -18.03
C SER A 220 9.31 7.13 -17.87
N ARG A 221 9.02 8.15 -18.69
CA ARG A 221 9.68 9.47 -18.58
C ARG A 221 9.48 10.10 -17.21
N GLN A 222 8.24 10.16 -16.72
CA GLN A 222 7.95 10.76 -15.39
C GLN A 222 8.64 9.99 -14.25
N MET A 223 8.70 8.65 -14.33
CA MET A 223 9.41 7.85 -13.33
C MET A 223 10.92 8.11 -13.38
N ASP A 224 11.52 8.16 -14.56
CA ASP A 224 12.96 8.43 -14.72
C ASP A 224 13.34 9.81 -14.23
N GLU A 225 12.49 10.81 -14.43
CA GLU A 225 12.71 12.19 -13.97
C GLU A 225 12.54 12.35 -12.44
N GLN A 226 11.67 11.56 -11.81
CA GLN A 226 11.32 11.73 -10.40
C GLN A 226 12.02 10.74 -9.47
N ILE A 227 12.33 9.50 -9.95
CA ILE A 227 12.96 8.46 -9.14
C ILE A 227 14.49 8.51 -9.33
N VAL A 228 15.05 9.67 -9.02
CA VAL A 228 16.50 9.89 -8.94
C VAL A 228 16.85 10.43 -7.55
N LYS A 229 18.05 10.12 -7.08
CA LYS A 229 18.48 10.41 -5.70
C LYS A 229 18.28 11.87 -5.33
N GLU A 230 18.63 12.80 -6.22
CA GLU A 230 18.53 14.24 -6.00
C GLU A 230 17.08 14.69 -5.76
N ARG A 231 16.13 14.15 -6.53
CA ARG A 231 14.70 14.46 -6.35
C ARG A 231 14.13 13.85 -5.07
N LEU A 232 14.57 12.65 -4.72
CA LEU A 232 14.18 12.00 -3.47
C LEU A 232 14.74 12.75 -2.25
N GLU A 233 15.98 13.28 -2.33
CA GLU A 233 16.54 14.18 -1.31
C GLU A 233 15.75 15.48 -1.16
N GLU A 234 15.29 16.09 -2.27
CA GLU A 234 14.40 17.26 -2.23
C GLU A 234 13.09 16.94 -1.47
N THR A 235 12.51 15.75 -1.71
CA THR A 235 11.27 15.31 -1.04
C THR A 235 11.48 15.09 0.45
N ILE A 236 12.56 14.40 0.85
CA ILE A 236 12.95 14.24 2.26
C ILE A 236 13.10 15.62 2.92
N SER A 237 13.84 16.52 2.27
CA SER A 237 14.13 17.86 2.80
C SER A 237 12.88 18.71 2.95
N TYR A 238 11.95 18.63 2.01
CA TYR A 238 10.65 19.32 2.11
C TYR A 238 9.85 18.84 3.31
N ASN A 239 9.70 17.52 3.48
CA ASN A 239 8.91 16.93 4.57
C ASN A 239 9.52 17.26 5.93
N VAL A 240 10.79 16.97 6.13
CA VAL A 240 11.51 17.21 7.39
C VAL A 240 11.59 18.70 7.74
N SER A 241 11.79 19.58 6.76
CA SER A 241 11.88 21.02 7.02
C SER A 241 10.60 21.60 7.64
N ASN A 242 9.45 21.01 7.36
CA ASN A 242 8.19 21.42 7.96
C ASN A 242 8.07 20.99 9.44
N GLU A 243 8.60 19.82 9.79
CA GLU A 243 8.62 19.32 11.17
C GLU A 243 9.63 20.05 12.05
N LYS A 244 10.75 20.50 11.47
CA LYS A 244 11.83 21.22 12.20
C LYS A 244 11.44 22.63 12.64
N LYS A 245 10.37 23.20 12.13
CA LYS A 245 9.91 24.54 12.53
C LYS A 245 9.44 24.54 13.98
N TRP A 246 10.04 25.37 14.81
CA TRP A 246 9.77 25.41 16.26
C TRP A 246 8.28 25.63 16.57
N TYR A 247 7.61 26.50 15.82
CA TYR A 247 6.19 26.77 16.02
C TYR A 247 5.31 25.56 15.67
N VAL A 248 5.68 24.74 14.68
CA VAL A 248 5.00 23.48 14.38
C VAL A 248 5.15 22.48 15.53
N ARG A 249 6.32 22.48 16.15
CA ARG A 249 6.59 21.61 17.32
C ARG A 249 5.77 22.01 18.53
N ALA A 250 5.54 23.29 18.74
CA ALA A 250 4.79 23.81 19.88
C ALA A 250 3.24 23.66 19.74
N ILE A 251 2.72 23.29 18.56
CA ILE A 251 1.27 23.12 18.36
C ILE A 251 0.81 21.82 19.03
N PRO A 252 -0.23 21.83 19.88
CA PRO A 252 -0.83 20.62 20.45
C PRO A 252 -1.39 19.67 19.38
N LEU A 253 -1.35 18.34 19.66
CA LEU A 253 -1.76 17.30 18.72
C LEU A 253 -3.18 17.45 18.19
N PHE A 254 -4.14 17.90 19.00
CA PHE A 254 -5.53 18.05 18.56
C PHE A 254 -5.67 19.09 17.45
N ILE A 255 -4.87 20.17 17.47
CA ILE A 255 -4.82 21.17 16.42
C ILE A 255 -4.09 20.62 15.18
N LYS A 256 -2.95 19.91 15.40
CA LYS A 256 -2.24 19.24 14.30
C LYS A 256 -3.15 18.24 13.59
N HIS A 257 -3.97 17.48 14.31
CA HIS A 257 -4.92 16.54 13.71
C HIS A 257 -5.90 17.22 12.76
N LEU A 258 -6.47 18.36 13.18
CA LEU A 258 -7.41 19.10 12.33
C LEU A 258 -6.71 19.60 11.05
N ALA A 259 -5.52 20.17 11.21
CA ALA A 259 -4.71 20.64 10.06
C ALA A 259 -4.31 19.47 9.14
N MET A 260 -3.86 18.35 9.71
CA MET A 260 -3.48 17.16 8.94
C MET A 260 -4.67 16.52 8.24
N GLU A 261 -5.87 16.54 8.85
CA GLU A 261 -7.09 16.06 8.20
C GLU A 261 -7.43 16.91 6.97
N LEU A 262 -7.32 18.24 7.06
CA LEU A 262 -7.55 19.13 5.92
C LEU A 262 -6.51 18.93 4.81
N ILE A 263 -5.23 18.79 5.18
CA ILE A 263 -4.15 18.48 4.24
C ILE A 263 -4.42 17.13 3.56
N PHE A 264 -4.76 16.10 4.33
CA PHE A 264 -5.07 14.76 3.80
C PHE A 264 -6.27 14.80 2.85
N LEU A 265 -7.34 15.52 3.19
CA LEU A 265 -8.49 15.71 2.31
C LEU A 265 -8.12 16.36 0.97
N ARG A 266 -7.20 17.31 1.01
CA ARG A 266 -6.73 18.00 -0.21
C ARG A 266 -5.80 17.10 -1.02
N THR A 267 -4.81 16.48 -0.38
CA THR A 267 -3.80 15.66 -1.05
C THR A 267 -4.39 14.34 -1.57
N SER A 268 -5.35 13.73 -0.86
CA SER A 268 -6.01 12.50 -1.33
C SER A 268 -6.82 12.68 -2.62
N ARG A 269 -7.21 13.92 -2.94
CA ARG A 269 -7.90 14.24 -4.20
C ARG A 269 -6.94 14.42 -5.38
N ALA A 270 -5.64 14.53 -5.12
CA ALA A 270 -4.63 14.77 -6.13
C ALA A 270 -4.26 13.52 -6.94
N HIS A 271 -4.74 12.36 -6.54
CA HIS A 271 -4.50 11.10 -7.24
C HIS A 271 -5.77 10.24 -7.30
N THR A 272 -5.85 9.46 -8.36
CA THR A 272 -6.97 8.55 -8.63
C THR A 272 -6.88 7.32 -7.76
N MET A 273 -5.67 6.72 -7.68
CA MET A 273 -5.39 5.55 -6.85
C MET A 273 -3.92 5.47 -6.46
N THR A 274 -3.62 4.60 -5.49
CA THR A 274 -2.25 4.26 -5.08
C THR A 274 -1.87 2.90 -5.65
N PHE A 275 -0.66 2.81 -6.19
CA PHE A 275 -0.02 1.55 -6.59
C PHE A 275 1.25 1.35 -5.78
N SER A 276 1.27 0.32 -4.92
CA SER A 276 2.40 -0.01 -4.05
C SER A 276 3.01 -1.35 -4.48
N ASN A 277 4.20 -1.32 -5.06
CA ASN A 277 4.98 -2.51 -5.37
C ASN A 277 6.14 -2.62 -4.38
N ILE A 278 6.06 -3.58 -3.46
CA ILE A 278 7.08 -3.79 -2.42
C ILE A 278 8.21 -4.75 -2.84
N GLY A 279 8.11 -5.29 -4.07
CA GLY A 279 9.12 -6.21 -4.60
C GLY A 279 8.95 -7.65 -4.10
N PRO A 280 10.02 -8.48 -4.15
CA PRO A 280 9.95 -9.88 -3.78
C PRO A 280 10.01 -10.08 -2.27
N ALA A 281 9.12 -10.93 -1.76
CA ALA A 281 9.24 -11.54 -0.44
C ALA A 281 10.41 -12.54 -0.43
N LYS A 282 11.04 -12.68 0.72
CA LYS A 282 12.15 -13.62 0.92
C LYS A 282 11.84 -14.49 2.13
N ILE A 283 11.97 -15.78 1.94
CA ILE A 283 11.91 -16.82 2.97
C ILE A 283 13.21 -17.61 2.86
N ARG A 284 13.70 -18.10 3.96
CA ARG A 284 14.85 -18.98 4.05
C ARG A 284 14.66 -20.18 3.12
N GLU A 285 15.72 -20.60 2.40
CA GLU A 285 15.64 -21.56 1.29
C GLU A 285 15.06 -22.92 1.73
N ASP A 286 15.41 -23.39 2.91
CA ASP A 286 14.93 -24.68 3.47
C ASP A 286 13.46 -24.67 3.93
N LEU A 287 12.82 -23.49 3.98
CA LEU A 287 11.40 -23.30 4.31
C LEU A 287 10.56 -22.81 3.12
N ARG A 288 11.20 -22.57 1.98
CA ARG A 288 10.57 -21.93 0.82
C ARG A 288 9.39 -22.73 0.26
N GLU A 289 9.51 -24.06 0.22
CA GLU A 289 8.46 -24.96 -0.28
C GLU A 289 7.23 -25.05 0.64
N ASP A 290 7.38 -24.62 1.91
CA ASP A 290 6.28 -24.60 2.87
C ASP A 290 5.42 -23.33 2.82
N VAL A 291 5.82 -22.35 2.01
CA VAL A 291 5.11 -21.10 1.82
C VAL A 291 4.56 -21.04 0.41
N GLU A 292 3.27 -20.91 0.27
CA GLU A 292 2.57 -20.90 -1.02
C GLU A 292 2.65 -19.55 -1.72
N ASP A 293 2.31 -18.46 -1.01
CA ASP A 293 2.29 -17.12 -1.56
C ASP A 293 2.42 -16.02 -0.49
N PHE A 294 2.54 -14.78 -0.97
CA PHE A 294 2.43 -13.55 -0.22
C PHE A 294 1.43 -12.62 -0.89
N GLU A 295 0.58 -11.98 -0.11
CA GLU A 295 -0.34 -10.97 -0.59
C GLU A 295 -0.12 -9.63 0.12
N LEU A 296 -0.19 -8.52 -0.62
CA LEU A 296 -0.14 -7.16 -0.09
C LEU A 296 -1.48 -6.47 -0.26
N LEU A 297 -2.21 -6.29 0.82
CA LEU A 297 -3.42 -5.48 0.83
C LEU A 297 -3.13 -4.08 1.38
N VAL A 298 -3.51 -3.05 0.66
CA VAL A 298 -3.35 -1.65 1.08
C VAL A 298 -4.73 -1.07 1.31
N GLY A 299 -5.11 -0.83 2.57
CA GLY A 299 -6.48 -0.47 2.94
C GLY A 299 -7.07 0.69 2.15
N ALA A 300 -8.15 0.45 1.45
CA ALA A 300 -8.96 1.46 0.77
C ALA A 300 -9.90 2.20 1.74
N SER A 301 -10.35 3.38 1.36
CA SER A 301 -11.29 4.17 2.14
C SER A 301 -12.15 5.04 1.21
N PRO A 302 -13.28 5.61 1.67
CA PRO A 302 -14.07 6.54 0.87
C PRO A 302 -13.31 7.74 0.32
N LYS A 303 -12.20 8.11 0.95
CA LYS A 303 -11.32 9.21 0.50
C LYS A 303 -10.22 8.76 -0.45
N GLN A 304 -9.84 7.48 -0.41
CA GLN A 304 -8.91 6.81 -1.31
C GLN A 304 -9.59 5.51 -1.75
N ARG A 305 -10.44 5.63 -2.75
CA ARG A 305 -11.46 4.66 -3.13
C ARG A 305 -10.92 3.31 -3.55
N MET A 306 -9.74 3.30 -4.17
CA MET A 306 -9.10 2.08 -4.65
C MET A 306 -7.59 2.16 -4.49
N LYS A 307 -6.97 1.04 -4.16
CA LYS A 307 -5.52 0.87 -4.11
C LYS A 307 -5.13 -0.48 -4.69
N CYS A 308 -3.90 -0.59 -5.18
CA CYS A 308 -3.34 -1.84 -5.67
C CYS A 308 -2.01 -2.09 -4.97
N GLY A 309 -1.90 -3.23 -4.31
CA GLY A 309 -0.66 -3.76 -3.76
C GLY A 309 -0.06 -4.80 -4.69
N ALA A 310 1.27 -4.88 -4.74
CA ALA A 310 1.99 -5.88 -5.51
C ALA A 310 3.14 -6.45 -4.69
N VAL A 311 3.23 -7.76 -4.64
CA VAL A 311 4.33 -8.50 -4.00
C VAL A 311 4.63 -9.74 -4.83
N ALA A 312 5.91 -10.06 -5.00
CA ALA A 312 6.33 -11.27 -5.70
C ALA A 312 6.85 -12.31 -4.71
N TYR A 313 6.58 -13.57 -5.00
CA TYR A 313 7.14 -14.71 -4.29
C TYR A 313 7.24 -15.90 -5.24
N ASP A 314 8.33 -16.63 -5.16
CA ASP A 314 8.59 -17.87 -5.88
C ASP A 314 8.20 -17.86 -7.37
N GLY A 315 8.62 -16.81 -8.08
CA GLY A 315 8.34 -16.68 -9.51
C GLY A 315 6.94 -16.17 -9.86
N LYS A 316 6.04 -16.03 -8.90
CA LYS A 316 4.70 -15.46 -9.03
C LYS A 316 4.67 -14.01 -8.57
N LEU A 317 3.78 -13.22 -9.14
CA LEU A 317 3.46 -11.86 -8.67
C LEU A 317 1.97 -11.81 -8.33
N CYS A 318 1.65 -11.47 -7.10
CA CYS A 318 0.29 -11.19 -6.66
C CYS A 318 0.03 -9.69 -6.76
N LEU A 319 -1.04 -9.32 -7.46
CA LEU A 319 -1.58 -7.97 -7.58
C LEU A 319 -2.94 -7.94 -6.88
N ALA A 320 -3.04 -7.25 -5.75
CA ALA A 320 -4.27 -7.21 -4.98
C ALA A 320 -4.89 -5.80 -4.98
N PHE A 321 -6.06 -5.70 -5.57
CA PHE A 321 -6.88 -4.49 -5.51
C PHE A 321 -7.74 -4.51 -4.26
N THR A 322 -7.71 -3.42 -3.53
CA THR A 322 -8.65 -3.14 -2.44
C THR A 322 -9.54 -1.98 -2.83
N SER A 323 -10.84 -2.11 -2.64
CA SER A 323 -11.82 -1.15 -3.11
C SER A 323 -12.85 -0.82 -2.04
N ALA A 324 -13.15 0.47 -1.90
CA ALA A 324 -14.32 0.97 -1.17
C ALA A 324 -15.56 1.08 -2.08
N MET A 325 -15.46 0.64 -3.34
CA MET A 325 -16.54 0.71 -4.33
C MET A 325 -17.23 -0.64 -4.44
N ALA A 326 -18.53 -0.62 -4.77
CA ALA A 326 -19.34 -1.82 -4.94
C ALA A 326 -19.08 -2.58 -6.27
N GLU A 327 -18.26 -2.03 -7.15
CA GLU A 327 -17.97 -2.60 -8.47
C GLU A 327 -16.46 -2.80 -8.68
N ASN A 328 -16.10 -3.88 -9.36
CA ASN A 328 -14.73 -4.23 -9.72
C ASN A 328 -14.33 -3.81 -11.15
N ARG A 329 -15.08 -2.91 -11.79
CA ARG A 329 -14.89 -2.54 -13.20
C ARG A 329 -13.43 -2.20 -13.56
N LEU A 330 -12.74 -1.41 -12.74
CA LEU A 330 -11.36 -1.01 -13.02
C LEU A 330 -10.37 -2.20 -12.90
N PRO A 331 -10.35 -2.98 -11.80
CA PRO A 331 -9.53 -4.17 -11.70
C PRO A 331 -9.76 -5.18 -12.81
N GLU A 332 -11.02 -5.42 -13.22
CA GLU A 332 -11.36 -6.32 -14.32
C GLU A 332 -10.81 -5.83 -15.66
N VAL A 333 -10.94 -4.53 -15.97
CA VAL A 333 -10.36 -3.92 -17.18
C VAL A 333 -8.84 -4.05 -17.16
N PHE A 334 -8.21 -3.89 -15.99
CA PHE A 334 -6.77 -4.02 -15.83
C PHE A 334 -6.29 -5.46 -16.07
N PHE A 335 -6.93 -6.46 -15.45
CA PHE A 335 -6.52 -7.85 -15.63
C PHE A 335 -6.79 -8.33 -17.06
N ARG A 336 -7.95 -8.00 -17.65
CA ARG A 336 -8.22 -8.28 -19.06
C ARG A 336 -7.18 -7.66 -19.98
N PHE A 337 -6.76 -6.42 -19.71
CA PHE A 337 -5.69 -5.79 -20.49
C PHE A 337 -4.38 -6.60 -20.40
N LEU A 338 -4.00 -7.13 -19.23
CA LEU A 338 -2.80 -7.95 -19.10
C LEU A 338 -2.94 -9.27 -19.91
N GLU A 339 -4.11 -9.91 -19.86
CA GLU A 339 -4.42 -11.12 -20.63
C GLU A 339 -4.35 -10.85 -22.14
N ASP A 340 -4.92 -9.74 -22.61
CA ASP A 340 -4.84 -9.29 -24.01
C ASP A 340 -3.37 -9.03 -24.46
N GLN A 341 -2.48 -8.71 -23.53
CA GLN A 341 -1.05 -8.59 -23.78
C GLN A 341 -0.30 -9.94 -23.71
N GLY A 342 -1.01 -11.05 -23.52
CA GLY A 342 -0.44 -12.38 -23.41
C GLY A 342 0.18 -12.70 -22.04
N ILE A 343 -0.30 -12.07 -20.99
CA ILE A 343 0.07 -12.36 -19.60
C ILE A 343 -1.13 -13.02 -18.92
N PRO A 344 -1.17 -14.35 -18.77
CA PRO A 344 -2.26 -15.04 -18.08
C PRO A 344 -2.36 -14.58 -16.62
N VAL A 345 -3.59 -14.40 -16.14
CA VAL A 345 -3.88 -13.95 -14.77
C VAL A 345 -4.89 -14.87 -14.12
N GLU A 346 -4.52 -15.49 -13.03
CA GLU A 346 -5.44 -16.23 -12.17
C GLU A 346 -6.10 -15.27 -11.19
N GLN A 347 -7.42 -15.12 -11.26
CA GLN A 347 -8.15 -14.11 -10.50
C GLN A 347 -8.95 -14.75 -9.35
N GLU A 348 -8.93 -14.10 -8.19
CA GLU A 348 -9.73 -14.46 -7.02
C GLU A 348 -10.36 -13.22 -6.39
N SER A 349 -11.63 -13.36 -5.94
CA SER A 349 -12.40 -12.29 -5.30
C SER A 349 -12.86 -12.72 -3.90
N ASN A 350 -13.02 -11.75 -3.00
CA ASN A 350 -13.67 -12.03 -1.71
C ASN A 350 -15.21 -12.02 -1.79
N GLY A 351 -15.79 -11.92 -2.99
CA GLY A 351 -17.22 -11.99 -3.25
C GLY A 351 -18.07 -10.79 -2.79
N ILE A 352 -17.44 -9.75 -2.23
CA ILE A 352 -18.21 -8.59 -1.69
C ILE A 352 -18.70 -7.68 -2.82
N THR A 353 -17.98 -7.64 -3.93
CA THR A 353 -18.26 -6.78 -5.09
C THR A 353 -19.02 -7.51 -6.20
N ASP A 354 -19.23 -8.81 -6.09
CA ASP A 354 -19.97 -9.59 -7.08
C ASP A 354 -21.48 -9.46 -6.79
N ARG A 355 -22.20 -8.71 -7.61
CA ARG A 355 -23.62 -8.37 -7.39
C ARG A 355 -24.59 -9.55 -7.42
N GLU A 356 -24.17 -10.75 -7.82
CA GLU A 356 -25.05 -11.92 -7.98
C GLU A 356 -25.03 -12.94 -6.84
N HIS A 357 -24.10 -12.86 -5.88
CA HIS A 357 -24.01 -13.87 -4.83
C HIS A 357 -23.95 -13.30 -3.41
N ASP A 358 -25.07 -13.53 -2.71
CA ASP A 358 -25.18 -13.84 -1.30
C ASP A 358 -25.24 -12.67 -0.29
N LYS A 359 -26.48 -12.29 0.01
CA LYS A 359 -26.83 -11.47 1.19
C LYS A 359 -26.58 -12.14 2.56
N GLY A 360 -25.82 -13.25 2.61
CA GLY A 360 -25.78 -14.13 3.78
C GLY A 360 -24.45 -14.51 4.41
N ARG A 361 -23.29 -14.19 3.83
CA ARG A 361 -22.01 -14.79 4.25
C ARG A 361 -21.20 -14.10 5.33
N TYR A 362 -21.48 -12.85 5.66
CA TYR A 362 -20.79 -12.18 6.76
C TYR A 362 -21.77 -11.53 7.72
N PRO A 363 -21.72 -11.82 9.03
CA PRO A 363 -22.60 -11.19 9.99
C PRO A 363 -22.30 -9.68 10.04
N VAL A 364 -23.30 -8.87 9.74
CA VAL A 364 -23.28 -7.42 9.93
C VAL A 364 -23.22 -7.14 11.42
N ILE A 365 -22.02 -6.91 11.95
CA ILE A 365 -21.86 -6.41 13.31
C ILE A 365 -22.08 -4.90 13.25
N ALA A 366 -23.26 -4.47 13.69
CA ALA A 366 -23.59 -3.06 13.82
C ALA A 366 -22.59 -2.35 14.74
N GLN A 367 -21.67 -1.57 14.17
CA GLN A 367 -20.76 -0.74 14.94
C GLN A 367 -21.32 0.68 15.12
N ASP A 368 -21.21 1.18 16.35
CA ASP A 368 -21.68 2.51 16.75
C ASP A 368 -21.08 3.62 15.91
N ARG A 369 -21.90 4.31 15.11
CA ARG A 369 -21.51 5.42 14.20
C ARG A 369 -20.74 6.55 14.91
N ARG A 370 -20.86 6.71 16.23
CA ARG A 370 -20.11 7.73 16.99
C ARG A 370 -18.63 7.37 17.16
N LYS A 371 -18.29 6.09 17.26
CA LYS A 371 -16.90 5.60 17.33
C LYS A 371 -16.19 5.69 15.98
N ILE A 372 -16.95 5.59 14.89
CA ILE A 372 -16.46 5.63 13.52
C ILE A 372 -15.90 7.00 13.13
N LYS A 373 -16.53 8.13 13.57
CA LYS A 373 -15.99 9.46 13.33
C LYS A 373 -14.61 9.70 13.94
N LYS A 374 -14.26 8.98 15.02
CA LYS A 374 -12.93 9.03 15.66
C LYS A 374 -11.90 8.18 14.91
N ALA A 375 -12.33 7.09 14.27
CA ALA A 375 -11.48 6.17 13.50
C ALA A 375 -11.04 6.74 12.14
N VAL A 376 -11.83 7.62 11.52
CA VAL A 376 -11.51 8.28 10.24
C VAL A 376 -10.30 9.22 10.34
N ARG A 377 -9.80 9.49 11.54
CA ARG A 377 -8.70 10.43 11.79
C ARG A 377 -7.30 9.82 11.75
N MET A 378 -7.14 8.51 11.52
CA MET A 378 -5.83 7.87 11.51
C MET A 378 -5.54 7.21 10.16
N PHE A 379 -4.30 7.40 9.67
CA PHE A 379 -3.81 6.80 8.42
C PHE A 379 -3.88 5.28 8.49
N TYR A 380 -4.54 4.67 7.49
CA TYR A 380 -4.75 3.22 7.43
C TYR A 380 -3.62 2.48 6.73
N LEU A 381 -3.34 1.49 7.23
CA LEU A 381 -2.80 0.14 7.23
C LEU A 381 -2.30 -0.39 5.89
N SER A 382 -1.09 -0.93 5.93
CA SER A 382 -0.63 -1.95 5.01
C SER A 382 -0.80 -3.32 5.67
N LEU A 383 -1.24 -4.30 4.91
CA LEU A 383 -1.41 -5.69 5.32
C LEU A 383 -0.51 -6.57 4.48
N VAL A 384 0.15 -7.50 5.14
CA VAL A 384 0.82 -8.61 4.48
C VAL A 384 0.11 -9.90 4.89
N PHE A 385 -0.40 -10.64 3.91
CA PHE A 385 -0.85 -12.01 4.11
C PHE A 385 0.21 -12.97 3.62
N VAL A 386 0.34 -14.08 4.32
CA VAL A 386 1.23 -15.17 3.95
C VAL A 386 0.45 -16.47 4.04
N SER A 387 0.35 -17.21 2.93
CA SER A 387 -0.20 -18.57 2.90
C SER A 387 0.92 -19.58 3.10
N VAL A 388 0.72 -20.52 4.05
CA VAL A 388 1.73 -21.47 4.53
C VAL A 388 1.25 -22.92 4.42
#